data_8f23df6ab64f42118a5ed2615df2a130
#
_entry.id   8f23df6ab64f42118a5ed2615df2a130
#
_cell.length_a   1.000
_cell.length_b   1.000
_cell.length_c   1.000
_cell.angle_alpha   90.00
_cell.angle_beta   90.00
_cell.angle_gamma   90.00
#
_symmetry.space_group_name_H-M   'P 1'
#
loop_
_entity.id
_entity.type
_entity.pdbx_description
1 polymer ?
#
loop_
_entity_poly.entity_id
_entity_poly.type
_entity_poly.pdbx_seq_one_letter_code
_entity_poly.pdbx_strand_id
1 'polypeptide(L)'
;MPPSMFESSEATATVVDSHGTGYIQPNLNHGLRIWWAFFWPVTLGAGILTFLGNAWIYYSYEHSYLPGTLLRYFRIGVPYISTYTVAFFVMYYILRKNFRHFRIGLLSNFGCEGAGPLAPTFRRTALVWFNYSWRTLVIRLIVGFAAAIPLGVLSSLFTRLPVVQLLVKLLIAMAVDGAAGLFVIYNNILDEDIGDFRVALLPRQAPELGERIALPVRPHPPQPPLAR
;
A
#
# COMPACT_ATOMS: atom_id res chain seq x y z
N MET A 1 1.39 6.60 37.23
CA MET A 1 1.72 5.65 36.16
C MET A 1 2.97 6.19 35.43
N PRO A 2 4.08 5.48 35.39
CA PRO A 2 5.25 5.95 34.68
C PRO A 2 4.96 5.94 33.18
N PRO A 3 5.48 6.91 32.40
CA PRO A 3 5.32 6.93 30.94
C PRO A 3 5.98 5.68 30.36
N SER A 4 5.28 5.04 29.44
CA SER A 4 5.73 3.82 28.79
C SER A 4 7.07 4.06 28.08
N MET A 5 8.08 3.23 28.37
CA MET A 5 9.42 3.24 27.77
C MET A 5 9.46 3.05 26.23
N PHE A 6 8.31 3.09 25.58
CA PHE A 6 8.17 2.97 24.12
C PHE A 6 7.94 4.30 23.38
N GLU A 7 7.91 5.41 24.09
CA GLU A 7 8.00 6.74 23.49
C GLU A 7 9.47 7.19 23.37
N SER A 8 10.33 6.30 22.85
CA SER A 8 11.58 6.75 22.26
C SER A 8 11.19 7.70 21.14
N SER A 9 11.42 8.98 21.37
CA SER A 9 11.38 10.06 20.39
C SER A 9 12.12 9.59 19.13
N GLU A 10 11.44 8.92 18.22
CA GLU A 10 11.87 8.84 16.83
C GLU A 10 11.84 10.27 16.31
N ALA A 11 12.92 10.99 16.57
CA ALA A 11 13.21 12.23 15.89
C ALA A 11 13.23 11.87 14.39
N THR A 12 12.07 11.99 13.76
CA THR A 12 11.90 11.75 12.35
C THR A 12 12.75 12.82 11.66
N ALA A 13 13.95 12.43 11.22
CA ALA A 13 14.86 13.35 10.54
C ALA A 13 14.14 13.85 9.29
N THR A 14 13.74 15.13 9.33
CA THR A 14 13.17 15.80 8.16
C THR A 14 14.34 16.24 7.31
N VAL A 15 14.57 15.53 6.22
CA VAL A 15 15.57 15.96 5.24
C VAL A 15 14.93 17.04 4.39
N VAL A 16 15.54 18.23 4.38
CA VAL A 16 15.11 19.32 3.49
C VAL A 16 15.81 19.08 2.16
N ASP A 17 15.04 18.77 1.13
CA ASP A 17 15.56 18.65 -0.22
C ASP A 17 16.04 20.00 -0.74
N SER A 18 16.89 20.02 -1.76
CA SER A 18 17.42 21.23 -2.44
C SER A 18 16.30 22.19 -2.91
N HIS A 19 15.06 21.70 -2.98
CA HIS A 19 13.86 22.46 -3.34
C HIS A 19 13.04 22.97 -2.14
N GLY A 20 13.54 22.86 -0.89
CA GLY A 20 12.87 23.38 0.30
C GLY A 20 11.66 22.56 0.78
N THR A 21 11.31 21.48 0.09
CA THR A 21 10.24 20.57 0.54
C THR A 21 10.80 19.58 1.56
N GLY A 22 10.42 19.76 2.82
CA GLY A 22 10.76 18.78 3.86
C GLY A 22 10.07 17.45 3.56
N TYR A 23 10.84 16.39 3.30
CA TYR A 23 10.33 15.04 3.21
C TYR A 23 10.87 14.18 4.36
N ILE A 24 10.14 13.14 4.73
CA ILE A 24 10.53 12.22 5.78
C ILE A 24 11.33 11.10 5.14
N GLN A 25 12.56 10.87 5.61
CA GLN A 25 13.34 9.73 5.16
C GLN A 25 12.60 8.42 5.48
N PRO A 26 12.40 7.53 4.49
CA PRO A 26 11.71 6.26 4.72
C PRO A 26 12.45 5.42 5.75
N ASN A 27 11.71 4.95 6.77
CA ASN A 27 12.17 3.99 7.76
C ASN A 27 11.40 2.67 7.57
N LEU A 28 11.95 1.56 8.02
CA LEU A 28 11.29 0.25 7.97
C LEU A 28 9.88 0.27 8.61
N ASN A 29 9.71 1.01 9.71
CA ASN A 29 8.40 1.19 10.34
C ASN A 29 7.37 1.87 9.44
N HIS A 30 7.79 2.84 8.62
CA HIS A 30 6.92 3.47 7.61
C HIS A 30 6.54 2.46 6.53
N GLY A 31 7.53 1.73 6.01
CA GLY A 31 7.31 0.66 5.04
C GLY A 31 6.35 -0.41 5.56
N LEU A 32 6.52 -0.86 6.81
CA LEU A 32 5.67 -1.86 7.45
C LEU A 32 4.22 -1.37 7.62
N ARG A 33 4.02 -0.12 8.01
CA ARG A 33 2.67 0.46 8.15
C ARG A 33 1.96 0.58 6.79
N ILE A 34 2.67 0.99 5.74
CA ILE A 34 2.14 1.07 4.38
C ILE A 34 1.82 -0.33 3.88
N TRP A 35 2.78 -1.26 4.02
CA TRP A 35 2.61 -2.65 3.63
C TRP A 35 1.41 -3.30 4.34
N TRP A 36 1.27 -3.12 5.65
CA TRP A 36 0.14 -3.67 6.42
C TRP A 36 -1.20 -3.12 5.95
N ALA A 37 -1.25 -1.80 5.68
CA ALA A 37 -2.43 -1.15 5.15
C ALA A 37 -2.78 -1.61 3.71
N PHE A 38 -1.79 -2.10 2.97
CA PHE A 38 -1.97 -2.67 1.63
C PHE A 38 -2.34 -4.16 1.69
N PHE A 39 -1.58 -4.94 2.44
CA PHE A 39 -1.64 -6.40 2.45
C PHE A 39 -3.02 -6.94 2.86
N TRP A 40 -3.56 -6.46 3.99
CA TRP A 40 -4.82 -6.98 4.50
C TRP A 40 -6.02 -6.70 3.59
N PRO A 41 -6.26 -5.46 3.12
CA PRO A 41 -7.37 -5.21 2.21
C PRO A 41 -7.23 -5.97 0.89
N VAL A 42 -6.00 -6.13 0.38
CA VAL A 42 -5.78 -6.93 -0.84
C VAL A 42 -6.10 -8.39 -0.58
N THR A 43 -5.60 -8.98 0.50
CA THR A 43 -5.80 -10.40 0.83
C THR A 43 -7.29 -10.70 1.05
N LEU A 44 -7.97 -9.90 1.85
CA LEU A 44 -9.40 -10.08 2.13
C LEU A 44 -10.26 -9.81 0.90
N GLY A 45 -10.03 -8.70 0.20
CA GLY A 45 -10.81 -8.33 -0.97
C GLY A 45 -10.62 -9.33 -2.13
N ALA A 46 -9.38 -9.73 -2.39
CA ALA A 46 -9.09 -10.74 -3.41
C ALA A 46 -9.69 -12.10 -3.03
N GLY A 47 -9.63 -12.48 -1.75
CA GLY A 47 -10.24 -13.71 -1.25
C GLY A 47 -11.75 -13.75 -1.47
N ILE A 48 -12.45 -12.68 -1.10
CA ILE A 48 -13.91 -12.54 -1.31
C ILE A 48 -14.25 -12.58 -2.79
N LEU A 49 -13.55 -11.77 -3.63
CA LEU A 49 -13.81 -11.75 -5.06
C LEU A 49 -13.54 -13.13 -5.72
N THR A 50 -12.47 -13.80 -5.31
CA THR A 50 -12.12 -15.14 -5.78
C THR A 50 -13.20 -16.15 -5.38
N PHE A 51 -13.69 -16.09 -4.15
CA PHE A 51 -14.78 -16.96 -3.69
C PHE A 51 -16.04 -16.74 -4.50
N LEU A 52 -16.48 -15.49 -4.65
CA LEU A 52 -17.67 -15.14 -5.44
C LEU A 52 -17.52 -15.54 -6.92
N GLY A 53 -16.35 -15.28 -7.50
CA GLY A 53 -16.04 -15.66 -8.87
C GLY A 53 -16.07 -17.18 -9.10
N ASN A 54 -15.50 -17.95 -8.17
CA ASN A 54 -15.55 -19.41 -8.26
C ASN A 54 -16.97 -19.96 -8.05
N ALA A 55 -17.74 -19.37 -7.13
CA ALA A 55 -19.15 -19.74 -6.93
C ALA A 55 -19.99 -19.48 -8.20
N TRP A 56 -19.77 -18.31 -8.85
CA TRP A 56 -20.41 -17.99 -10.13
C TRP A 56 -20.02 -18.95 -11.25
N ILE A 57 -18.73 -19.31 -11.36
CA ILE A 57 -18.25 -20.28 -12.36
C ILE A 57 -18.89 -21.65 -12.14
N TYR A 58 -18.96 -22.10 -10.89
CA TYR A 58 -19.59 -23.38 -10.54
C TYR A 58 -21.07 -23.38 -10.90
N TYR A 59 -21.81 -22.33 -10.53
CA TYR A 59 -23.20 -22.14 -10.88
C TYR A 59 -23.42 -22.17 -12.40
N SER A 60 -22.58 -21.44 -13.15
CA SER A 60 -22.66 -21.38 -14.61
C SER A 60 -22.38 -22.74 -15.27
N TYR A 61 -21.47 -23.53 -14.70
CA TYR A 61 -21.18 -24.88 -15.16
C TYR A 61 -22.35 -25.84 -14.93
N GLU A 62 -22.94 -25.81 -13.73
CA GLU A 62 -24.11 -26.67 -13.39
C GLU A 62 -25.32 -26.39 -14.30
N HIS A 63 -25.53 -25.13 -14.71
CA HIS A 63 -26.61 -24.74 -15.61
C HIS A 63 -26.24 -24.84 -17.11
N SER A 64 -25.13 -25.50 -17.42
CA SER A 64 -24.66 -25.71 -18.80
C SER A 64 -24.37 -24.44 -19.61
N TYR A 65 -24.21 -23.28 -18.95
CA TYR A 65 -23.81 -22.04 -19.59
C TYR A 65 -22.32 -22.02 -19.94
N LEU A 66 -21.51 -22.81 -19.23
CA LEU A 66 -20.07 -22.85 -19.41
C LEU A 66 -19.61 -24.25 -19.84
N PRO A 67 -18.91 -24.40 -20.99
CA PRO A 67 -18.35 -25.67 -21.38
C PRO A 67 -17.19 -26.07 -20.44
N GLY A 68 -17.12 -27.38 -20.12
CA GLY A 68 -16.14 -27.92 -19.17
C GLY A 68 -14.67 -27.64 -19.52
N THR A 69 -14.37 -27.44 -20.81
CA THR A 69 -13.03 -27.07 -21.28
C THR A 69 -12.61 -25.70 -20.78
N LEU A 70 -13.54 -24.75 -20.66
CA LEU A 70 -13.26 -23.39 -20.18
C LEU A 70 -13.21 -23.30 -18.65
N LEU A 71 -13.87 -24.23 -17.96
CA LEU A 71 -13.94 -24.27 -16.49
C LEU A 71 -12.54 -24.19 -15.85
N ARG A 72 -11.59 -24.95 -16.38
CA ARG A 72 -10.22 -24.99 -15.89
C ARG A 72 -9.52 -23.64 -16.02
N TYR A 73 -9.69 -22.97 -17.15
CA TYR A 73 -9.06 -21.66 -17.40
C TYR A 73 -9.64 -20.57 -16.51
N PHE A 74 -10.96 -20.53 -16.39
CA PHE A 74 -11.62 -19.58 -15.49
C PHE A 74 -11.24 -19.79 -14.04
N ARG A 75 -11.20 -21.04 -13.57
CA ARG A 75 -10.81 -21.38 -12.19
C ARG A 75 -9.38 -20.95 -11.86
N ILE A 76 -8.48 -20.98 -12.83
CA ILE A 76 -7.10 -20.48 -12.66
C ILE A 76 -7.08 -18.96 -12.79
N GLY A 77 -7.78 -18.37 -13.75
CA GLY A 77 -7.74 -16.94 -14.03
C GLY A 77 -8.38 -16.07 -12.97
N VAL A 78 -9.49 -16.49 -12.37
CA VAL A 78 -10.26 -15.69 -11.39
C VAL A 78 -9.41 -15.22 -10.20
N PRO A 79 -8.60 -16.08 -9.53
CA PRO A 79 -7.76 -15.62 -8.42
C PRO A 79 -6.78 -14.52 -8.82
N TYR A 80 -6.16 -14.65 -10.01
CA TYR A 80 -5.21 -13.65 -10.49
C TYR A 80 -5.90 -12.33 -10.82
N ILE A 81 -6.98 -12.37 -11.60
CA ILE A 81 -7.74 -11.16 -11.96
C ILE A 81 -8.25 -10.47 -10.69
N SER A 82 -8.81 -11.22 -9.75
CA SER A 82 -9.29 -10.68 -8.47
C SER A 82 -8.18 -10.00 -7.69
N THR A 83 -7.03 -10.66 -7.56
CA THR A 83 -5.88 -10.12 -6.81
C THR A 83 -5.34 -8.85 -7.45
N TYR A 84 -5.10 -8.84 -8.75
CA TYR A 84 -4.57 -7.67 -9.44
C TYR A 84 -5.54 -6.50 -9.46
N THR A 85 -6.83 -6.77 -9.62
CA THR A 85 -7.87 -5.73 -9.59
C THR A 85 -7.96 -5.09 -8.20
N VAL A 86 -8.08 -5.91 -7.15
CA VAL A 86 -8.16 -5.40 -5.77
C VAL A 86 -6.88 -4.66 -5.40
N ALA A 87 -5.70 -5.20 -5.74
CA ALA A 87 -4.42 -4.56 -5.46
C ALA A 87 -4.31 -3.18 -6.09
N PHE A 88 -4.81 -3.01 -7.32
CA PHE A 88 -4.85 -1.71 -7.98
C PHE A 88 -5.71 -0.69 -7.22
N PHE A 89 -6.93 -1.05 -6.85
CA PHE A 89 -7.83 -0.15 -6.12
C PHE A 89 -7.32 0.17 -4.71
N VAL A 90 -6.74 -0.81 -4.03
CA VAL A 90 -6.12 -0.61 -2.72
C VAL A 90 -4.90 0.33 -2.84
N MET A 91 -4.05 0.18 -3.87
CA MET A 91 -2.95 1.09 -4.14
C MET A 91 -3.44 2.52 -4.37
N TYR A 92 -4.49 2.68 -5.18
CA TYR A 92 -5.13 3.97 -5.43
C TYR A 92 -5.64 4.62 -4.13
N TYR A 93 -6.23 3.82 -3.25
CA TYR A 93 -6.68 4.29 -1.94
C TYR A 93 -5.51 4.69 -1.04
N ILE A 94 -4.45 3.88 -0.97
CA ILE A 94 -3.29 4.11 -0.10
C ILE A 94 -2.52 5.37 -0.49
N LEU A 95 -2.36 5.65 -1.78
CA LEU A 95 -1.72 6.88 -2.26
C LEU A 95 -2.48 8.16 -1.87
N ARG A 96 -3.76 8.02 -1.48
CA ARG A 96 -4.61 9.12 -1.00
C ARG A 96 -4.78 9.13 0.52
N LYS A 97 -4.34 8.05 1.19
CA LYS A 97 -4.54 7.88 2.62
C LYS A 97 -3.57 8.74 3.42
N ASN A 98 -4.10 9.48 4.39
CA ASN A 98 -3.31 10.12 5.42
C ASN A 98 -3.05 9.12 6.55
N PHE A 99 -1.79 8.79 6.79
CA PHE A 99 -1.38 8.02 7.96
C PHE A 99 -1.27 8.94 9.18
N ARG A 100 -1.17 8.36 10.38
CA ARG A 100 -1.18 9.13 11.64
C ARG A 100 -0.10 10.22 11.69
N HIS A 101 1.11 9.93 11.19
CA HIS A 101 2.27 10.81 11.30
C HIS A 101 2.81 11.30 9.94
N PHE A 102 2.40 10.69 8.85
CA PHE A 102 2.87 11.00 7.51
C PHE A 102 1.78 10.80 6.48
N ARG A 103 2.00 11.31 5.29
CA ARG A 103 1.20 11.00 4.10
C ARG A 103 2.14 10.60 2.95
N ILE A 104 1.64 9.78 2.06
CA ILE A 104 2.35 9.48 0.81
C ILE A 104 2.09 10.64 -0.14
N GLY A 105 3.15 11.24 -0.67
CA GLY A 105 3.09 12.30 -1.66
C GLY A 105 3.79 11.88 -2.94
N LEU A 106 3.32 12.40 -4.06
CA LEU A 106 3.98 12.27 -5.34
C LEU A 106 4.67 13.61 -5.62
N LEU A 107 6.01 13.61 -5.67
CA LEU A 107 6.79 14.81 -5.98
C LEU A 107 7.19 14.80 -7.46
N SER A 108 7.17 15.95 -8.12
CA SER A 108 7.63 16.07 -9.50
C SER A 108 9.16 15.99 -9.56
N ASN A 109 9.71 15.20 -10.48
CA ASN A 109 11.15 15.15 -10.74
C ASN A 109 11.62 16.33 -11.60
N PHE A 110 10.71 16.99 -12.29
CA PHE A 110 11.02 18.19 -13.06
C PHE A 110 10.95 19.38 -12.14
N GLY A 111 12.12 19.90 -11.74
CA GLY A 111 12.37 20.96 -10.79
C GLY A 111 11.62 22.30 -11.00
N CYS A 112 10.32 22.25 -11.05
CA CYS A 112 9.47 23.41 -10.90
C CYS A 112 9.51 23.81 -9.43
N GLU A 113 10.43 24.72 -9.08
CA GLU A 113 10.47 25.36 -7.78
C GLU A 113 9.05 25.83 -7.40
N GLY A 114 8.52 25.30 -6.30
CA GLY A 114 7.19 25.65 -5.81
C GLY A 114 6.04 24.73 -6.23
N ALA A 115 6.28 23.69 -7.02
CA ALA A 115 5.26 22.70 -7.31
C ALA A 115 4.97 21.84 -6.06
N GLY A 116 3.81 22.03 -5.46
CA GLY A 116 3.33 21.20 -4.35
C GLY A 116 3.20 19.73 -4.76
N PRO A 117 2.84 18.85 -3.82
CA PRO A 117 2.69 17.44 -4.10
C PRO A 117 1.66 17.21 -5.20
N LEU A 118 2.02 16.37 -6.17
CA LEU A 118 1.18 16.04 -7.31
C LEU A 118 -0.03 15.21 -6.87
N ALA A 119 -1.19 15.48 -7.45
CA ALA A 119 -2.39 14.68 -7.18
C ALA A 119 -2.20 13.24 -7.69
N PRO A 120 -2.60 12.21 -6.91
CA PRO A 120 -2.57 10.82 -7.35
C PRO A 120 -3.68 10.58 -8.39
N THR A 121 -3.34 10.70 -9.67
CA THR A 121 -4.21 10.38 -10.80
C THR A 121 -4.23 8.88 -11.06
N PHE A 122 -5.24 8.41 -11.80
CA PHE A 122 -5.33 7.00 -12.21
C PHE A 122 -4.06 6.53 -12.94
N ARG A 123 -3.53 7.33 -13.86
CA ARG A 123 -2.31 7.03 -14.62
C ARG A 123 -1.09 6.86 -13.69
N ARG A 124 -0.88 7.78 -12.75
CA ARG A 124 0.23 7.70 -11.79
C ARG A 124 0.09 6.50 -10.87
N THR A 125 -1.12 6.22 -10.40
CA THR A 125 -1.39 5.02 -9.61
C THR A 125 -1.10 3.75 -10.40
N ALA A 126 -1.48 3.70 -11.67
CA ALA A 126 -1.19 2.55 -12.55
C ALA A 126 0.31 2.32 -12.71
N LEU A 127 1.11 3.39 -12.83
CA LEU A 127 2.57 3.29 -12.92
C LEU A 127 3.17 2.75 -11.60
N VAL A 128 2.75 3.27 -10.45
CA VAL A 128 3.20 2.76 -9.13
C VAL A 128 2.81 1.31 -8.95
N TRP A 129 1.54 0.97 -9.25
CA TRP A 129 1.02 -0.40 -9.16
C TRP A 129 1.75 -1.37 -10.09
N PHE A 130 2.02 -0.97 -11.34
CA PHE A 130 2.75 -1.78 -12.31
C PHE A 130 4.18 -2.05 -11.83
N ASN A 131 4.90 -1.00 -11.38
CA ASN A 131 6.24 -1.14 -10.81
C ASN A 131 6.25 -2.08 -9.61
N TYR A 132 5.30 -1.92 -8.70
CA TYR A 132 5.13 -2.80 -7.55
C TYR A 132 4.89 -4.25 -7.98
N SER A 133 3.92 -4.47 -8.87
CA SER A 133 3.50 -5.81 -9.29
C SER A 133 4.61 -6.56 -10.01
N TRP A 134 5.30 -5.90 -10.94
CA TRP A 134 6.40 -6.49 -11.68
C TRP A 134 7.57 -6.88 -10.77
N ARG A 135 8.01 -5.96 -9.92
CA ARG A 135 9.13 -6.22 -8.99
C ARG A 135 8.78 -7.30 -7.98
N THR A 136 7.57 -7.27 -7.45
CA THR A 136 7.07 -8.33 -6.55
C THR A 136 7.03 -9.68 -7.25
N LEU A 137 6.61 -9.74 -8.51
CA LEU A 137 6.62 -10.98 -9.30
C LEU A 137 8.03 -11.55 -9.46
N VAL A 138 9.00 -10.72 -9.82
CA VAL A 138 10.41 -11.16 -9.96
C VAL A 138 10.95 -11.70 -8.64
N ILE A 139 10.73 -10.99 -7.53
CA ILE A 139 11.19 -11.44 -6.21
C ILE A 139 10.51 -12.75 -5.81
N ARG A 140 9.20 -12.89 -6.05
CA ARG A 140 8.47 -14.14 -5.80
C ARG A 140 9.02 -15.31 -6.59
N LEU A 141 9.38 -15.11 -7.84
CA LEU A 141 10.00 -16.14 -8.66
C LEU A 141 11.34 -16.58 -8.07
N ILE A 142 12.22 -15.63 -7.74
CA ILE A 142 13.54 -15.90 -7.16
C ILE A 142 13.40 -16.64 -5.81
N VAL A 143 12.59 -16.08 -4.90
CA VAL A 143 12.37 -16.69 -3.57
C VAL A 143 11.63 -18.02 -3.68
N GLY A 144 10.65 -18.12 -4.60
CA GLY A 144 9.92 -19.36 -4.87
C GLY A 144 10.83 -20.49 -5.34
N PHE A 145 11.74 -20.21 -6.25
CA PHE A 145 12.76 -21.19 -6.68
C PHE A 145 13.68 -21.59 -5.52
N ALA A 146 14.19 -20.63 -4.75
CA ALA A 146 15.04 -20.90 -3.60
C ALA A 146 14.31 -21.70 -2.51
N ALA A 147 13.03 -21.43 -2.30
CA ALA A 147 12.19 -22.11 -1.31
C ALA A 147 11.68 -23.49 -1.79
N ALA A 148 11.71 -23.79 -3.09
CA ALA A 148 11.14 -25.02 -3.63
C ALA A 148 11.77 -26.29 -3.04
N ILE A 149 13.09 -26.31 -2.86
CA ILE A 149 13.83 -27.46 -2.29
C ILE A 149 13.45 -27.68 -0.82
N PRO A 150 13.62 -26.70 0.10
CA PRO A 150 13.28 -26.89 1.51
C PRO A 150 11.75 -27.15 1.71
N LEU A 151 10.89 -26.55 0.88
CA LEU A 151 9.45 -26.83 0.90
C LEU A 151 9.12 -28.26 0.47
N GLY A 152 9.82 -28.79 -0.52
CA GLY A 152 9.71 -30.17 -0.96
C GLY A 152 10.04 -31.13 0.19
N VAL A 153 11.17 -30.92 0.86
CA VAL A 153 11.58 -31.72 2.03
C VAL A 153 10.58 -31.57 3.17
N LEU A 154 10.18 -30.36 3.53
CA LEU A 154 9.23 -30.10 4.61
C LEU A 154 7.86 -30.76 4.30
N SER A 155 7.40 -30.68 3.07
CA SER A 155 6.11 -31.27 2.67
C SER A 155 6.13 -32.81 2.74
N SER A 156 7.28 -33.46 2.54
CA SER A 156 7.41 -34.91 2.65
C SER A 156 7.26 -35.40 4.09
N LEU A 157 7.59 -34.58 5.09
CA LEU A 157 7.42 -34.93 6.50
C LEU A 157 5.93 -35.02 6.93
N PHE A 158 5.05 -34.28 6.24
CA PHE A 158 3.62 -34.16 6.57
C PHE A 158 2.72 -34.94 5.62
N THR A 159 3.23 -35.91 4.86
CA THR A 159 2.45 -36.67 3.88
C THR A 159 1.25 -37.41 4.48
N ARG A 160 1.33 -37.81 5.77
CA ARG A 160 0.25 -38.48 6.50
C ARG A 160 -0.86 -37.53 7.00
N LEU A 161 -0.64 -36.21 6.96
CA LEU A 161 -1.55 -35.20 7.48
C LEU A 161 -1.84 -34.16 6.40
N PRO A 162 -2.72 -34.44 5.43
CA PRO A 162 -2.92 -33.58 4.25
C PRO A 162 -3.40 -32.17 4.60
N VAL A 163 -4.20 -32.02 5.66
CA VAL A 163 -4.68 -30.71 6.13
C VAL A 163 -3.51 -29.87 6.67
N VAL A 164 -2.62 -30.47 7.48
CA VAL A 164 -1.44 -29.79 8.03
C VAL A 164 -0.49 -29.41 6.91
N GLN A 165 -0.28 -30.28 5.95
CA GLN A 165 0.53 -30.00 4.77
C GLN A 165 0.00 -28.80 3.98
N LEU A 166 -1.32 -28.72 3.77
CA LEU A 166 -1.97 -27.60 3.09
C LEU A 166 -1.80 -26.30 3.87
N LEU A 167 -2.02 -26.32 5.19
CA LEU A 167 -1.84 -25.14 6.04
C LEU A 167 -0.41 -24.64 6.05
N VAL A 168 0.57 -25.53 6.16
CA VAL A 168 1.99 -25.17 6.11
C VAL A 168 2.35 -24.52 4.78
N LYS A 169 1.91 -25.10 3.65
CA LYS A 169 2.13 -24.53 2.32
C LYS A 169 1.51 -23.12 2.19
N LEU A 170 0.27 -22.96 2.70
CA LEU A 170 -0.42 -21.68 2.67
C LEU A 170 0.30 -20.62 3.50
N LEU A 171 0.71 -20.95 4.73
CA LEU A 171 1.42 -20.04 5.61
C LEU A 171 2.77 -19.59 5.00
N ILE A 172 3.52 -20.53 4.41
CA ILE A 172 4.78 -20.21 3.76
C ILE A 172 4.55 -19.32 2.53
N ALA A 173 3.55 -19.64 1.71
CA ALA A 173 3.20 -18.82 0.56
C ALA A 173 2.83 -17.39 0.99
N MET A 174 2.01 -17.24 2.03
CA MET A 174 1.66 -15.93 2.59
C MET A 174 2.88 -15.18 3.15
N ALA A 175 3.79 -15.90 3.82
CA ALA A 175 5.00 -15.29 4.37
C ALA A 175 5.94 -14.80 3.25
N VAL A 176 6.13 -15.61 2.20
CA VAL A 176 6.94 -15.23 1.02
C VAL A 176 6.31 -14.04 0.30
N ASP A 177 5.01 -14.07 0.06
CA ASP A 177 4.29 -12.98 -0.58
C ASP A 177 4.35 -11.69 0.23
N GLY A 178 4.17 -11.82 1.54
CA GLY A 178 4.24 -10.72 2.47
C GLY A 178 5.64 -10.09 2.52
N ALA A 179 6.67 -10.91 2.64
CA ALA A 179 8.06 -10.46 2.68
C ALA A 179 8.48 -9.81 1.36
N ALA A 180 8.11 -10.40 0.22
CA ALA A 180 8.39 -9.84 -1.11
C ALA A 180 7.70 -8.48 -1.28
N GLY A 181 6.43 -8.36 -0.89
CA GLY A 181 5.68 -7.11 -0.96
C GLY A 181 6.27 -6.02 -0.07
N LEU A 182 6.64 -6.35 1.17
CA LEU A 182 7.31 -5.41 2.09
C LEU A 182 8.66 -4.95 1.53
N PHE A 183 9.47 -5.87 1.04
CA PHE A 183 10.77 -5.57 0.45
C PHE A 183 10.65 -4.61 -0.73
N VAL A 184 9.69 -4.85 -1.65
CA VAL A 184 9.46 -3.98 -2.81
C VAL A 184 8.98 -2.61 -2.39
N ILE A 185 8.03 -2.52 -1.44
CA ILE A 185 7.54 -1.21 -0.96
C ILE A 185 8.69 -0.41 -0.37
N TYR A 186 9.50 -1.03 0.49
CA TYR A 186 10.55 -0.33 1.22
C TYR A 186 11.72 0.07 0.34
N ASN A 187 12.24 -0.86 -0.50
CA ASN A 187 13.47 -0.62 -1.25
C ASN A 187 13.24 -0.08 -2.67
N ASN A 188 12.02 -0.23 -3.22
CA ASN A 188 11.82 -0.04 -4.65
C ASN A 188 10.65 0.87 -5.01
N ILE A 189 9.85 1.30 -4.03
CA ILE A 189 8.74 2.22 -4.26
C ILE A 189 8.93 3.52 -3.47
N LEU A 190 9.28 3.40 -2.18
CA LEU A 190 9.53 4.57 -1.35
C LEU A 190 10.84 5.21 -1.76
N ASP A 191 10.79 6.51 -1.99
CA ASP A 191 11.93 7.35 -2.36
C ASP A 191 12.55 7.01 -3.73
N GLU A 192 11.80 6.33 -4.61
CA GLU A 192 12.25 5.99 -5.96
C GLU A 192 11.54 6.82 -7.03
N ASP A 193 12.29 7.15 -8.08
CA ASP A 193 11.79 7.88 -9.24
C ASP A 193 11.02 6.96 -10.17
N ILE A 194 9.72 7.26 -10.36
CA ILE A 194 8.82 6.49 -11.21
C ILE A 194 8.38 7.38 -12.38
N GLY A 195 9.18 7.41 -13.44
CA GLY A 195 8.91 8.24 -14.60
C GLY A 195 9.06 9.73 -14.30
N ASP A 196 7.95 10.47 -14.29
CA ASP A 196 7.90 11.93 -14.10
C ASP A 196 7.71 12.36 -12.64
N PHE A 197 7.64 11.42 -11.71
CA PHE A 197 7.43 11.69 -10.29
C PHE A 197 8.17 10.71 -9.38
N ARG A 198 8.34 11.13 -8.13
CA ARG A 198 8.93 10.35 -7.03
C ARG A 198 7.89 10.10 -5.96
N VAL A 199 7.88 8.89 -5.39
CA VAL A 199 7.00 8.55 -4.25
C VAL A 199 7.73 8.87 -2.95
N ALA A 200 7.33 9.95 -2.28
CA ALA A 200 7.98 10.42 -1.06
C ALA A 200 7.02 10.39 0.14
N LEU A 201 7.60 10.32 1.34
CA LEU A 201 6.86 10.47 2.59
C LEU A 201 6.88 11.95 2.99
N LEU A 202 5.71 12.54 3.06
CA LEU A 202 5.55 13.92 3.50
C LEU A 202 5.07 13.97 4.95
N PRO A 203 5.53 14.95 5.74
CA PRO A 203 4.96 15.19 7.05
C PRO A 203 3.46 15.47 6.90
N ARG A 204 2.67 14.96 7.83
CA ARG A 204 1.26 15.35 7.89
C ARG A 204 1.24 16.84 8.15
N GLN A 205 0.76 17.63 7.19
CA GLN A 205 0.49 19.03 7.45
C GLN A 205 -0.41 19.09 8.67
N ALA A 206 0.07 19.69 9.75
CA ALA A 206 -0.84 20.12 10.80
C ALA A 206 -1.95 20.90 10.09
N PRO A 207 -3.23 20.66 10.39
CA PRO A 207 -4.30 21.49 9.85
C PRO A 207 -3.83 22.92 10.07
N GLU A 208 -3.68 23.67 8.95
CA GLU A 208 -3.15 25.02 9.02
C GLU A 208 -3.93 25.74 10.13
N LEU A 209 -3.21 26.23 11.15
CA LEU A 209 -3.81 26.96 12.28
C LEU A 209 -4.59 28.19 11.76
N GLY A 210 -4.41 28.55 10.48
CA GLY A 210 -5.13 29.62 9.78
C GLY A 210 -6.59 29.31 9.45
N GLU A 211 -6.99 28.02 9.34
CA GLU A 211 -8.39 27.67 9.19
C GLU A 211 -9.11 27.47 10.55
N ARG A 212 -8.32 27.49 11.64
CA ARG A 212 -8.86 27.66 12.96
C ARG A 212 -9.18 29.14 13.13
N ILE A 213 -10.45 29.46 12.94
CA ILE A 213 -11.06 30.65 13.50
C ILE A 213 -10.61 31.91 12.77
N ALA A 214 -11.18 32.19 11.61
CA ALA A 214 -11.78 33.49 11.45
C ALA A 214 -12.84 33.64 12.56
N LEU A 215 -12.39 33.80 13.80
CA LEU A 215 -13.27 34.36 14.84
C LEU A 215 -13.81 35.62 14.19
N PRO A 216 -15.14 35.79 14.12
CA PRO A 216 -15.69 37.01 13.59
C PRO A 216 -14.99 38.15 14.34
N VAL A 217 -14.23 38.96 13.59
CA VAL A 217 -13.59 40.16 14.14
C VAL A 217 -14.70 40.92 14.81
N ARG A 218 -14.71 40.91 16.15
CA ARG A 218 -15.66 41.74 16.90
C ARG A 218 -15.44 43.16 16.42
N PRO A 219 -16.46 43.81 15.84
CA PRO A 219 -16.33 45.21 15.43
C PRO A 219 -15.84 45.99 16.64
N HIS A 220 -14.71 46.71 16.51
CA HIS A 220 -14.21 47.57 17.54
C HIS A 220 -15.34 48.52 17.99
N PRO A 221 -15.59 48.64 19.28
CA PRO A 221 -16.53 49.63 19.75
C PRO A 221 -16.09 51.03 19.25
N PRO A 222 -17.03 51.87 18.79
CA PRO A 222 -16.71 53.18 18.27
C PRO A 222 -15.90 53.96 19.33
N GLN A 223 -14.74 54.47 18.97
CA GLN A 223 -13.96 55.31 19.85
C GLN A 223 -14.76 56.59 20.20
N PRO A 224 -14.80 56.98 21.46
CA PRO A 224 -15.48 58.20 21.86
C PRO A 224 -14.79 59.42 21.16
N PRO A 225 -15.54 60.41 20.71
CA PRO A 225 -14.99 61.57 20.08
C PRO A 225 -14.04 62.29 21.04
N LEU A 226 -12.82 62.55 20.54
CA LEU A 226 -11.83 63.39 21.24
C LEU A 226 -12.47 64.75 21.55
N ALA A 227 -12.68 65.06 22.81
CA ALA A 227 -13.11 66.40 23.24
C ALA A 227 -11.98 67.40 22.88
N ARG A 228 -12.35 68.39 22.10
CA ARG A 228 -11.51 69.56 21.87
C ARG A 228 -11.71 70.62 22.97
#